data_22b8f02170b76c920e71a653c7758721
#
_entry.id   22b8f02170b76c920e71a653c7758721
#
_cell.length_a   1.000
_cell.length_b   1.000
_cell.length_c   1.000
_cell.angle_alpha   90.00
_cell.angle_beta   90.00
_cell.angle_gamma   90.00
#
_symmetry.space_group_name_H-M   'P 1'
#
loop_
_entity.id
_entity.type
_entity.pdbx_description
1 polymer ?
#
loop_
_entity_poly.entity_id
_entity_poly.type
_entity_poly.pdbx_seq_one_letter_code
_entity_poly.pdbx_strand_id
1 'polypeptide(L)'
;MQPQPSLFIVPVPEQLDSTVTKQAEAYEDIPGTWVFDAQRARKGYHLNAFFYSLMSHDNREEFRADERKYLAKFPITDEQREAVLKRDWNKLLELGGVSYAIVKLAFTDRKSYQFMASQMCGVTEQQYVDMMLAGGRSVDGWRSKSERKD
;
A
#
# COMPACT_ATOMS: atom_id res chain seq x y z
N MET A 1 37.17 -14.44 -22.34
CA MET A 1 35.97 -15.12 -21.82
C MET A 1 36.06 -15.04 -20.28
N GLN A 2 35.40 -14.05 -19.68
CA GLN A 2 35.43 -13.86 -18.22
C GLN A 2 34.31 -14.68 -17.57
N PRO A 3 34.55 -15.36 -16.44
CA PRO A 3 33.51 -16.12 -15.75
C PRO A 3 32.49 -15.17 -15.12
N GLN A 4 31.22 -15.46 -15.35
CA GLN A 4 30.09 -14.77 -14.72
C GLN A 4 30.09 -15.06 -13.21
N PRO A 5 29.79 -14.06 -12.37
CA PRO A 5 29.67 -14.31 -10.94
C PRO A 5 28.46 -15.20 -10.65
N SER A 6 28.71 -16.30 -9.98
CA SER A 6 27.65 -17.21 -9.49
C SER A 6 26.76 -16.45 -8.51
N LEU A 7 25.48 -16.39 -8.83
CA LEU A 7 24.43 -15.95 -7.89
C LEU A 7 24.48 -16.88 -6.65
N PHE A 8 24.94 -16.33 -5.54
CA PHE A 8 24.78 -16.99 -4.23
C PHE A 8 23.27 -17.03 -3.92
N ILE A 9 22.64 -18.16 -4.17
CA ILE A 9 21.32 -18.46 -3.63
C ILE A 9 21.54 -18.74 -2.15
N VAL A 10 21.23 -17.75 -1.30
CA VAL A 10 21.15 -17.97 0.14
C VAL A 10 19.94 -18.89 0.38
N PRO A 11 20.10 -20.09 0.96
CA PRO A 11 18.97 -20.94 1.28
C PRO A 11 18.07 -20.20 2.28
N VAL A 12 16.80 -20.05 1.93
CA VAL A 12 15.78 -19.54 2.85
C VAL A 12 15.62 -20.59 3.94
N PRO A 13 15.81 -20.25 5.23
CA PRO A 13 15.60 -21.20 6.31
C PRO A 13 14.14 -21.69 6.30
N GLU A 14 13.96 -22.99 6.29
CA GLU A 14 12.67 -23.70 6.19
C GLU A 14 11.81 -23.59 7.47
N GLN A 15 12.33 -22.94 8.50
CA GLN A 15 11.62 -22.68 9.73
C GLN A 15 11.49 -21.17 9.94
N LEU A 16 10.38 -20.61 9.46
CA LEU A 16 9.91 -19.33 9.97
C LEU A 16 9.59 -19.51 11.45
N ASP A 17 10.40 -18.88 12.29
CA ASP A 17 10.26 -18.88 13.73
C ASP A 17 8.81 -18.48 14.12
N SER A 18 8.17 -19.33 14.92
CA SER A 18 6.81 -19.10 15.43
C SER A 18 6.68 -17.80 16.26
N THR A 19 7.78 -17.23 16.72
CA THR A 19 7.87 -15.93 17.37
C THR A 19 7.61 -14.78 16.41
N VAL A 20 8.04 -14.88 15.14
CA VAL A 20 7.79 -13.85 14.11
C VAL A 20 6.29 -13.79 13.75
N THR A 21 5.62 -14.94 13.73
CA THR A 21 4.18 -15.02 13.46
C THR A 21 3.35 -14.41 14.59
N LYS A 22 3.73 -14.65 15.85
CA LYS A 22 3.06 -14.06 17.03
C LYS A 22 3.25 -12.56 17.13
N GLN A 23 4.41 -12.04 16.72
CA GLN A 23 4.68 -10.60 16.74
C GLN A 23 3.92 -9.85 15.65
N ALA A 24 3.66 -10.50 14.49
CA ALA A 24 2.81 -9.95 13.43
C ALA A 24 1.36 -9.75 13.88
N GLU A 25 0.82 -10.65 14.69
CA GLU A 25 -0.53 -10.56 15.23
C GLU A 25 -0.70 -9.41 16.25
N ALA A 26 0.37 -9.01 16.96
CA ALA A 26 0.31 -8.03 18.05
C ALA A 26 -0.02 -6.60 17.59
N TYR A 27 0.20 -6.25 16.31
CA TYR A 27 -0.07 -4.91 15.78
C TYR A 27 -1.21 -4.88 14.76
N GLU A 28 -1.82 -6.02 14.44
CA GLU A 28 -2.94 -6.07 13.50
C GLU A 28 -4.21 -5.41 14.06
N ASP A 29 -4.33 -5.32 15.37
CA ASP A 29 -5.48 -4.73 16.05
C ASP A 29 -5.36 -3.21 16.29
N ILE A 30 -4.27 -2.57 15.86
CA ILE A 30 -4.10 -1.11 15.96
C ILE A 30 -5.05 -0.41 14.98
N PRO A 31 -6.03 0.39 15.44
CA PRO A 31 -7.01 1.02 14.57
C PRO A 31 -6.38 2.03 13.61
N GLY A 32 -6.84 2.02 12.38
CA GLY A 32 -6.49 3.06 11.39
C GLY A 32 -5.09 2.95 10.81
N THR A 33 -4.40 1.83 11.01
CA THR A 33 -3.11 1.57 10.38
C THR A 33 -3.05 0.18 9.74
N TRP A 34 -2.20 0.07 8.73
CA TRP A 34 -1.85 -1.18 8.08
C TRP A 34 -0.34 -1.32 8.12
N VAL A 35 0.16 -2.17 9.00
CA VAL A 35 1.61 -2.42 9.10
C VAL A 35 2.07 -3.17 7.85
N PHE A 36 3.04 -2.61 7.15
CA PHE A 36 3.61 -3.21 5.95
C PHE A 36 4.73 -4.18 6.33
N ASP A 37 4.39 -5.45 6.46
CA ASP A 37 5.28 -6.56 6.79
C ASP A 37 5.67 -7.40 5.56
N ALA A 38 6.44 -8.47 5.78
CA ALA A 38 6.87 -9.38 4.72
C ALA A 38 5.70 -10.10 4.02
N GLN A 39 4.61 -10.39 4.74
CA GLN A 39 3.43 -11.04 4.15
C GLN A 39 2.70 -10.07 3.23
N ARG A 40 2.51 -8.82 3.67
CA ARG A 40 1.90 -7.77 2.85
C ARG A 40 2.78 -7.41 1.66
N ALA A 41 4.11 -7.39 1.83
CA ALA A 41 5.04 -7.16 0.74
C ALA A 41 4.90 -8.24 -0.36
N ARG A 42 4.77 -9.51 0.02
CA ARG A 42 4.53 -10.62 -0.93
C ARG A 42 3.18 -10.50 -1.60
N LYS A 43 2.11 -10.27 -0.83
CA LYS A 43 0.73 -10.11 -1.33
C LYS A 43 0.63 -8.96 -2.33
N GLY A 44 1.28 -7.83 -2.03
CA GLY A 44 1.23 -6.60 -2.80
C GLY A 44 2.32 -6.45 -3.86
N TYR A 45 3.20 -7.43 -4.07
CA TYR A 45 4.36 -7.28 -4.94
C TYR A 45 4.00 -6.77 -6.34
N HIS A 46 3.10 -7.44 -7.03
CA HIS A 46 2.68 -7.06 -8.37
C HIS A 46 1.82 -5.80 -8.40
N LEU A 47 1.02 -5.58 -7.36
CA LEU A 47 0.24 -4.37 -7.18
C LEU A 47 1.16 -3.14 -7.02
N ASN A 48 2.20 -3.25 -6.22
CA ASN A 48 3.19 -2.19 -6.07
C ASN A 48 4.02 -1.98 -7.35
N ALA A 49 4.36 -3.06 -8.07
CA ALA A 49 5.02 -2.95 -9.38
C ALA A 49 4.16 -2.16 -10.38
N PHE A 50 2.84 -2.39 -10.40
CA PHE A 50 1.90 -1.56 -11.17
C PHE A 50 1.99 -0.09 -10.76
N PHE A 51 1.89 0.25 -9.48
CA PHE A 51 1.97 1.65 -9.03
C PHE A 51 3.29 2.31 -9.42
N TYR A 52 4.42 1.61 -9.26
CA TYR A 52 5.72 2.14 -9.66
C TYR A 52 5.86 2.33 -11.17
N SER A 53 5.18 1.52 -11.99
CA SER A 53 5.15 1.72 -13.44
C SER A 53 4.59 3.08 -13.84
N LEU A 54 3.67 3.64 -13.04
CA LEU A 54 3.06 4.95 -13.25
C LEU A 54 4.03 6.13 -13.01
N MET A 55 5.28 5.87 -12.63
CA MET A 55 6.31 6.92 -12.61
C MET A 55 6.67 7.40 -14.02
N SER A 56 6.56 6.54 -15.04
CA SER A 56 6.73 6.93 -16.43
C SER A 56 5.53 7.73 -16.95
N HIS A 57 5.80 8.79 -17.70
CA HIS A 57 4.77 9.57 -18.37
C HIS A 57 3.96 8.71 -19.35
N ASP A 58 4.63 7.95 -20.19
CA ASP A 58 3.98 7.14 -21.23
C ASP A 58 3.07 6.06 -20.63
N ASN A 59 3.51 5.45 -19.55
CA ASN A 59 2.70 4.48 -18.81
C ASN A 59 1.43 5.11 -18.21
N ARG A 60 1.51 6.36 -17.71
CA ARG A 60 0.32 7.08 -17.24
C ARG A 60 -0.67 7.38 -18.36
N GLU A 61 -0.19 7.78 -19.52
CA GLU A 61 -1.06 8.03 -20.68
C GLU A 61 -1.71 6.73 -21.16
N GLU A 62 -0.96 5.65 -21.24
CA GLU A 62 -1.50 4.34 -21.62
C GLU A 62 -2.55 3.85 -20.60
N PHE A 63 -2.27 4.00 -19.30
CA PHE A 63 -3.22 3.65 -18.25
C PHE A 63 -4.51 4.48 -18.33
N ARG A 64 -4.40 5.80 -18.54
CA ARG A 64 -5.57 6.68 -18.72
C ARG A 64 -6.40 6.34 -19.94
N ALA A 65 -5.76 5.89 -21.02
CA ALA A 65 -6.45 5.51 -22.25
C ALA A 65 -7.33 4.26 -22.06
N ASP A 66 -6.84 3.26 -21.33
CA ASP A 66 -7.59 2.03 -21.01
C ASP A 66 -7.01 1.37 -19.75
N GLU A 67 -7.61 1.71 -18.60
CA GLU A 67 -7.16 1.21 -17.30
C GLU A 67 -7.20 -0.31 -17.22
N ARG A 68 -8.28 -0.95 -17.70
CA ARG A 68 -8.42 -2.41 -17.63
C ARG A 68 -7.38 -3.14 -18.48
N LYS A 69 -7.14 -2.65 -19.67
CA LYS A 69 -6.11 -3.20 -20.58
C LYS A 69 -4.71 -3.04 -19.97
N TYR A 70 -4.42 -1.87 -19.41
CA TYR A 70 -3.13 -1.63 -18.77
C TYR A 70 -2.90 -2.53 -17.56
N LEU A 71 -3.91 -2.67 -16.69
CA LEU A 71 -3.86 -3.54 -15.50
C LEU A 71 -3.69 -5.02 -15.86
N ALA A 72 -4.13 -5.46 -17.02
CA ALA A 72 -3.94 -6.83 -17.51
C ALA A 72 -2.48 -7.22 -17.74
N LYS A 73 -1.57 -6.23 -17.83
CA LYS A 73 -0.11 -6.47 -17.94
C LYS A 73 0.50 -6.99 -16.63
N PHE A 74 -0.19 -6.85 -15.52
CA PHE A 74 0.31 -7.19 -14.19
C PHE A 74 -0.47 -8.39 -13.64
N PRO A 75 0.21 -9.40 -13.05
CA PRO A 75 -0.45 -10.56 -12.45
C PRO A 75 -1.02 -10.21 -11.07
N ILE A 76 -1.87 -9.17 -11.03
CA ILE A 76 -2.64 -8.76 -9.86
C ILE A 76 -3.94 -9.55 -9.77
N THR A 77 -4.45 -9.74 -8.55
CA THR A 77 -5.73 -10.42 -8.33
C THR A 77 -6.90 -9.57 -8.81
N ASP A 78 -8.05 -10.20 -9.04
CA ASP A 78 -9.27 -9.47 -9.43
C ASP A 78 -9.70 -8.49 -8.34
N GLU A 79 -9.52 -8.86 -7.07
CA GLU A 79 -9.79 -7.97 -5.93
C GLU A 79 -8.88 -6.74 -5.94
N GLN A 80 -7.59 -6.92 -6.21
CA GLN A 80 -6.64 -5.82 -6.37
C GLN A 80 -7.01 -4.92 -7.57
N ARG A 81 -7.38 -5.53 -8.70
CA ARG A 81 -7.81 -4.81 -9.90
C ARG A 81 -9.04 -3.94 -9.64
N GLU A 82 -10.06 -4.51 -9.01
CA GLU A 82 -11.28 -3.76 -8.68
C GLU A 82 -11.01 -2.64 -7.67
N ALA A 83 -10.15 -2.85 -6.69
CA ALA A 83 -9.75 -1.81 -5.73
C ALA A 83 -9.03 -0.64 -6.44
N VAL A 84 -8.17 -0.92 -7.43
CA VAL A 84 -7.54 0.13 -8.26
C VAL A 84 -8.60 0.90 -9.04
N LEU A 85 -9.49 0.21 -9.75
CA LEU A 85 -10.52 0.83 -10.60
C LEU A 85 -11.50 1.69 -9.80
N LYS A 86 -11.82 1.28 -8.58
CA LYS A 86 -12.69 2.03 -7.65
C LYS A 86 -11.98 3.11 -6.86
N ARG A 87 -10.64 3.18 -6.95
CA ARG A 87 -9.83 4.08 -6.09
C ARG A 87 -10.10 3.84 -4.60
N ASP A 88 -10.32 2.57 -4.22
CA ASP A 88 -10.50 2.19 -2.82
C ASP A 88 -9.15 2.17 -2.10
N TRP A 89 -8.71 3.36 -1.67
CA TRP A 89 -7.41 3.60 -1.09
C TRP A 89 -7.11 2.72 0.13
N ASN A 90 -8.10 2.56 1.01
CA ASN A 90 -7.95 1.72 2.21
C ASN A 90 -7.85 0.23 1.84
N LYS A 91 -8.65 -0.22 0.89
CA LYS A 91 -8.58 -1.59 0.38
C LYS A 91 -7.25 -1.88 -0.30
N LEU A 92 -6.69 -0.91 -1.02
CA LEU A 92 -5.36 -1.06 -1.62
C LEU A 92 -4.27 -1.27 -0.58
N LEU A 93 -4.33 -0.59 0.58
CA LEU A 93 -3.41 -0.85 1.70
C LEU A 93 -3.61 -2.25 2.28
N GLU A 94 -4.85 -2.67 2.50
CA GLU A 94 -5.20 -4.01 2.98
C GLU A 94 -4.66 -5.12 2.05
N LEU A 95 -4.72 -4.88 0.74
CA LEU A 95 -4.26 -5.81 -0.29
C LEU A 95 -2.75 -5.78 -0.55
N GLY A 96 -1.99 -5.10 0.31
CA GLY A 96 -0.52 -5.09 0.28
C GLY A 96 0.10 -3.94 -0.52
N GLY A 97 -0.70 -2.96 -0.90
CA GLY A 97 -0.19 -1.71 -1.45
C GLY A 97 0.54 -0.91 -0.38
N VAL A 98 1.68 -0.32 -0.73
CA VAL A 98 2.38 0.62 0.14
C VAL A 98 1.93 2.05 -0.17
N SER A 99 1.63 2.86 0.85
CA SER A 99 1.07 4.21 0.68
C SER A 99 1.89 5.09 -0.28
N TYR A 100 3.21 4.98 -0.20
CA TYR A 100 4.13 5.69 -1.07
C TYR A 100 4.01 5.29 -2.56
N ALA A 101 3.66 4.04 -2.85
CA ALA A 101 3.41 3.58 -4.22
C ALA A 101 1.99 3.98 -4.68
N ILE A 102 0.99 3.79 -3.82
CA ILE A 102 -0.42 4.10 -4.12
C ILE A 102 -0.60 5.56 -4.55
N VAL A 103 0.16 6.49 -3.96
CA VAL A 103 0.08 7.92 -4.32
C VAL A 103 0.39 8.18 -5.80
N LYS A 104 1.12 7.28 -6.49
CA LYS A 104 1.38 7.41 -7.94
C LYS A 104 0.09 7.30 -8.75
N LEU A 105 -0.87 6.50 -8.28
CA LEU A 105 -2.20 6.43 -8.88
C LEU A 105 -2.96 7.75 -8.68
N ALA A 106 -2.95 8.32 -7.47
CA ALA A 106 -3.59 9.62 -7.22
C ALA A 106 -3.01 10.73 -8.12
N PHE A 107 -1.68 10.78 -8.26
CA PHE A 107 -1.02 11.74 -9.17
C PHE A 107 -1.36 11.48 -10.64
N THR A 108 -1.54 10.23 -11.02
CA THR A 108 -2.01 9.88 -12.37
C THR A 108 -3.41 10.45 -12.62
N ASP A 109 -4.27 10.45 -11.62
CA ASP A 109 -5.59 11.08 -11.66
C ASP A 109 -5.54 12.61 -11.45
N ARG A 110 -4.34 13.21 -11.40
CA ARG A 110 -4.14 14.64 -11.11
C ARG A 110 -4.71 15.07 -9.76
N LYS A 111 -4.67 14.17 -8.77
CA LYS A 111 -5.09 14.42 -7.40
C LYS A 111 -3.87 14.58 -6.49
N SER A 112 -4.03 15.41 -5.44
CA SER A 112 -3.00 15.63 -4.44
C SER A 112 -2.85 14.42 -3.49
N TYR A 113 -1.72 14.39 -2.76
CA TYR A 113 -1.58 13.46 -1.63
C TYR A 113 -2.66 13.74 -0.57
N GLN A 114 -2.93 15.01 -0.29
CA GLN A 114 -3.94 15.44 0.68
C GLN A 114 -5.33 14.94 0.30
N PHE A 115 -5.68 14.98 -0.98
CA PHE A 115 -6.91 14.39 -1.49
C PHE A 115 -6.98 12.89 -1.16
N MET A 116 -5.95 12.13 -1.54
CA MET A 116 -5.92 10.68 -1.27
C MET A 116 -6.04 10.40 0.24
N ALA A 117 -5.25 11.08 1.06
CA ALA A 117 -5.26 10.91 2.51
C ALA A 117 -6.60 11.32 3.14
N SER A 118 -7.26 12.35 2.63
CA SER A 118 -8.59 12.77 3.09
C SER A 118 -9.64 11.69 2.82
N GLN A 119 -9.60 11.06 1.65
CA GLN A 119 -10.50 9.96 1.30
C GLN A 119 -10.27 8.74 2.23
N MET A 120 -9.01 8.41 2.53
CA MET A 120 -8.66 7.36 3.50
C MET A 120 -9.20 7.65 4.90
N CYS A 121 -9.29 8.93 5.27
CA CYS A 121 -9.79 9.39 6.56
C CYS A 121 -11.33 9.59 6.59
N GLY A 122 -12.01 9.53 5.45
CA GLY A 122 -13.45 9.80 5.35
C GLY A 122 -13.82 11.26 5.60
N VAL A 123 -12.93 12.20 5.26
CA VAL A 123 -13.15 13.64 5.42
C VAL A 123 -12.92 14.38 4.09
N THR A 124 -13.28 15.66 4.02
CA THR A 124 -12.94 16.49 2.84
C THR A 124 -11.45 16.83 2.83
N GLU A 125 -10.91 17.14 1.65
CA GLU A 125 -9.50 17.55 1.51
C GLU A 125 -9.18 18.78 2.38
N GLN A 126 -10.08 19.75 2.45
CA GLN A 126 -9.89 20.94 3.29
C GLN A 126 -9.86 20.59 4.78
N GLN A 127 -10.78 19.74 5.25
CA GLN A 127 -10.77 19.26 6.64
C GLN A 127 -9.49 18.51 6.99
N TYR A 128 -8.95 17.71 6.04
CA TYR A 128 -7.69 17.02 6.23
C TYR A 128 -6.52 18.02 6.35
N VAL A 129 -6.45 19.02 5.47
CA VAL A 129 -5.42 20.06 5.50
C VAL A 129 -5.49 20.86 6.81
N ASP A 130 -6.68 21.30 7.22
CA ASP A 130 -6.88 22.06 8.46
C ASP A 130 -6.46 21.25 9.68
N MET A 131 -6.82 19.96 9.72
CA MET A 131 -6.39 19.02 10.78
C MET A 131 -4.87 18.91 10.84
N MET A 132 -4.20 18.78 9.69
CA MET A 132 -2.74 18.67 9.65
C MET A 132 -2.04 19.94 10.08
N LEU A 133 -2.56 21.11 9.69
CA LEU A 133 -2.06 22.41 10.12
C LEU A 133 -2.25 22.66 11.63
N ALA A 134 -3.30 22.07 12.22
CA ALA A 134 -3.56 22.11 13.65
C ALA A 134 -2.70 21.13 14.48
N GLY A 135 -1.72 20.46 13.85
CA GLY A 135 -0.82 19.51 14.53
C GLY A 135 -1.13 18.03 14.30
N GLY A 136 -2.10 17.73 13.44
CA GLY A 136 -2.49 16.37 13.10
C GLY A 136 -3.44 15.74 14.13
N ARG A 137 -3.61 14.42 14.03
CA ARG A 137 -4.42 13.67 14.98
C ARG A 137 -3.68 13.46 16.31
N SER A 138 -4.41 13.49 17.43
CA SER A 138 -3.86 13.09 18.70
C SER A 138 -3.35 11.64 18.61
N VAL A 139 -2.19 11.38 19.21
CA VAL A 139 -1.65 10.02 19.37
C VAL A 139 -2.34 9.26 20.49
N ASP A 140 -3.12 9.96 21.31
CA ASP A 140 -3.90 9.33 22.38
C ASP A 140 -5.03 8.48 21.78
N GLY A 141 -5.11 7.22 22.18
CA GLY A 141 -6.12 6.28 21.67
C GLY A 141 -5.71 5.48 20.42
N TRP A 142 -4.48 5.66 19.90
CA TRP A 142 -3.91 4.82 18.84
C TRP A 142 -3.25 3.54 19.38
N ARG A 143 -3.70 3.10 20.54
CA ARG A 143 -3.24 1.86 21.14
C ARG A 143 -3.98 0.67 20.53
N SER A 144 -3.35 -0.48 20.61
CA SER A 144 -3.96 -1.77 20.33
C SER A 144 -5.32 -1.88 21.03
N LYS A 145 -6.31 -2.46 20.36
CA LYS A 145 -7.65 -2.68 20.97
C LYS A 145 -7.56 -3.53 22.22
N SER A 146 -6.60 -4.46 22.28
CA SER A 146 -6.34 -5.31 23.45
C SER A 146 -5.76 -4.54 24.64
N GLU A 147 -5.14 -3.38 24.41
CA GLU A 147 -4.56 -2.53 25.46
C GLU A 147 -5.51 -1.43 25.95
N ARG A 148 -6.67 -1.26 25.30
CA ARG A 148 -7.70 -0.33 25.76
C ARG A 148 -8.30 -0.88 27.05
N LYS A 149 -7.99 -0.26 28.16
CA LYS A 149 -8.76 -0.39 29.39
C LYS A 149 -9.96 0.54 29.23
N ASP A 150 -11.15 -0.04 29.08
CA ASP A 150 -12.42 0.66 29.17
C ASP A 150 -12.58 1.29 30.56
#